data_73f1ef75c52b1246810aff45f7277433
#
_entry.id   73f1ef75c52b1246810aff45f7277433
#
_cell.length_a   1.000
_cell.length_b   1.000
_cell.length_c   1.000
_cell.angle_alpha   90.00
_cell.angle_beta   90.00
_cell.angle_gamma   90.00
#
_symmetry.space_group_name_H-M   'P 1'
#
loop_
_entity.id
_entity.type
_entity.pdbx_description
1 polymer ?
#
loop_
_entity_poly.entity_id
_entity_poly.type
_entity_poly.pdbx_seq_one_letter_code
_entity_poly.pdbx_strand_id
1 'polypeptide(L)'
;MFKVDLNSDLGESFGAYKMGMDEEILKFVSSVNVACGFHAGDPCVIDETLNLAKQNGVCIGAHPSYPDLLGFGRRNMQISFEEAKNYALYQLGALFGFAKAKGMKIQHFKAHGALYNMAAIDENLALALCEAVASFDENIIFLGLSNSAMNKAAKKKGLRYANEVFADRAYNDDGTLVSRKLEGALIHDENLAIKRVIKMIKESKVTSINGKEIDLKADSICVHGDNAKALEFVKKIKENLKKEQIQICALENFI
;
A
#
# COMPACT_ATOMS: atom_id res chain seq x y z
N MET A 1 -9.42 9.14 20.25
CA MET A 1 -9.30 9.81 18.94
C MET A 1 -8.82 8.77 17.94
N PHE A 2 -9.53 8.59 16.83
CA PHE A 2 -9.11 7.64 15.81
C PHE A 2 -7.89 8.18 15.06
N LYS A 3 -6.94 7.28 14.76
CA LYS A 3 -5.76 7.57 13.93
C LYS A 3 -5.78 6.66 12.72
N VAL A 4 -5.33 7.17 11.58
CA VAL A 4 -5.22 6.41 10.35
C VAL A 4 -4.07 6.96 9.51
N ASP A 5 -3.37 6.08 8.82
CA ASP A 5 -2.43 6.46 7.77
C ASP A 5 -3.15 6.60 6.44
N LEU A 6 -2.70 7.53 5.61
CA LEU A 6 -3.16 7.71 4.24
C LEU A 6 -1.96 7.46 3.32
N ASN A 7 -1.99 6.36 2.57
CA ASN A 7 -0.87 5.95 1.73
C ASN A 7 -1.19 6.00 0.24
N SER A 8 -0.19 6.21 -0.59
CA SER A 8 -0.29 6.14 -2.05
C SER A 8 0.93 5.47 -2.68
N ASP A 9 0.72 4.77 -3.80
CA ASP A 9 1.79 4.16 -4.57
C ASP A 9 2.43 5.23 -5.47
N LEU A 10 3.75 5.40 -5.39
CA LEU A 10 4.53 6.43 -6.06
C LEU A 10 5.82 5.88 -6.67
N GLY A 11 6.47 6.72 -7.49
CA GLY A 11 7.71 6.34 -8.15
C GLY A 11 7.50 5.28 -9.23
N GLU A 12 6.31 5.23 -9.81
CA GLU A 12 5.93 4.25 -10.83
C GLU A 12 6.21 4.70 -12.28
N SER A 13 6.84 5.86 -12.47
CA SER A 13 7.45 6.26 -13.74
C SER A 13 8.63 5.34 -14.08
N PHE A 14 9.01 5.26 -15.37
CA PHE A 14 10.16 4.46 -15.81
C PHE A 14 10.80 5.05 -17.08
N GLY A 15 12.07 5.38 -17.03
CA GLY A 15 12.80 5.98 -18.13
C GLY A 15 12.13 7.27 -18.63
N ALA A 16 11.72 7.28 -19.90
CA ALA A 16 11.03 8.41 -20.52
C ALA A 16 9.53 8.46 -20.21
N TYR A 17 8.96 7.42 -19.61
CA TYR A 17 7.52 7.32 -19.34
C TYR A 17 7.20 7.88 -17.96
N LYS A 18 6.33 8.89 -17.93
CA LYS A 18 5.83 9.50 -16.70
C LYS A 18 4.48 8.90 -16.33
N MET A 19 4.30 8.54 -15.05
CA MET A 19 3.06 8.01 -14.48
C MET A 19 2.75 8.74 -13.17
N GLY A 20 1.46 8.95 -12.91
CA GLY A 20 0.98 9.55 -11.68
C GLY A 20 1.19 11.07 -11.58
N MET A 21 0.76 11.60 -10.45
CA MET A 21 0.91 13.02 -10.05
C MET A 21 1.62 13.06 -8.70
N ASP A 22 2.84 12.51 -8.66
CA ASP A 22 3.59 12.22 -7.42
C ASP A 22 3.80 13.47 -6.56
N GLU A 23 4.17 14.60 -7.18
CA GLU A 23 4.41 15.86 -6.49
C GLU A 23 3.14 16.42 -5.81
N GLU A 24 2.00 16.28 -6.48
CA GLU A 24 0.73 16.79 -5.97
C GLU A 24 0.15 15.94 -4.85
N ILE A 25 0.20 14.60 -4.97
CA ILE A 25 -0.39 13.69 -3.99
C ILE A 25 0.34 13.72 -2.66
N LEU A 26 1.66 13.96 -2.66
CA LEU A 26 2.47 14.07 -1.45
C LEU A 26 1.97 15.12 -0.46
N LYS A 27 1.24 16.13 -0.92
CA LYS A 27 0.63 17.16 -0.06
C LYS A 27 -0.55 16.65 0.77
N PHE A 28 -1.05 15.46 0.47
CA PHE A 28 -2.29 14.94 1.06
C PHE A 28 -2.11 13.64 1.84
N VAL A 29 -1.04 12.89 1.63
CA VAL A 29 -0.77 11.59 2.24
C VAL A 29 0.20 11.68 3.39
N SER A 30 0.21 10.69 4.28
CA SER A 30 1.16 10.57 5.39
C SER A 30 2.30 9.60 5.11
N SER A 31 2.10 8.69 4.15
CA SER A 31 3.13 7.77 3.70
C SER A 31 2.99 7.42 2.21
N VAL A 32 4.07 6.94 1.61
CA VAL A 32 4.10 6.52 0.21
C VAL A 32 4.80 5.20 0.04
N ASN A 33 4.33 4.40 -0.91
CA ASN A 33 4.91 3.12 -1.28
C ASN A 33 5.73 3.31 -2.55
N VAL A 34 7.05 3.22 -2.44
CA VAL A 34 7.97 3.56 -3.54
C VAL A 34 8.29 2.33 -4.37
N ALA A 35 7.98 2.35 -5.67
CA ALA A 35 8.32 1.29 -6.61
C ALA A 35 9.83 1.02 -6.62
N CYS A 36 10.21 -0.27 -6.69
CA CYS A 36 11.58 -0.72 -6.46
C CYS A 36 12.26 -1.33 -7.70
N GLY A 37 11.78 -0.99 -8.90
CA GLY A 37 12.44 -1.32 -10.17
C GLY A 37 11.94 -2.57 -10.89
N PHE A 38 11.16 -3.47 -10.25
CA PHE A 38 10.70 -4.70 -10.90
C PHE A 38 9.42 -4.54 -11.71
N HIS A 39 8.46 -3.79 -11.21
CA HIS A 39 7.21 -3.51 -11.96
C HIS A 39 7.19 -2.11 -12.53
N ALA A 40 7.88 -1.20 -11.91
CA ALA A 40 8.00 0.21 -12.25
C ALA A 40 9.13 0.84 -11.41
N GLY A 41 9.45 2.09 -11.68
CA GLY A 41 10.55 2.78 -11.05
C GLY A 41 11.90 2.39 -11.64
N ASP A 42 12.80 3.33 -11.71
CA ASP A 42 14.20 3.14 -12.04
C ASP A 42 15.07 3.91 -11.04
N PRO A 43 16.40 3.78 -11.08
CA PRO A 43 17.27 4.47 -10.10
C PRO A 43 17.08 5.99 -10.02
N CYS A 44 16.80 6.65 -11.14
CA CYS A 44 16.57 8.09 -11.17
C CYS A 44 15.19 8.46 -10.61
N VAL A 45 14.17 7.69 -10.96
CA VAL A 45 12.80 7.84 -10.43
C VAL A 45 12.78 7.62 -8.91
N ILE A 46 13.45 6.58 -8.41
CA ILE A 46 13.56 6.34 -6.96
C ILE A 46 14.21 7.54 -6.26
N ASP A 47 15.32 8.05 -6.82
CA ASP A 47 16.01 9.20 -6.24
C ASP A 47 15.12 10.45 -6.18
N GLU A 48 14.41 10.77 -7.27
CA GLU A 48 13.48 11.89 -7.36
C GLU A 48 12.32 11.73 -6.37
N THR A 49 11.68 10.56 -6.34
CA THR A 49 10.55 10.26 -5.45
C THR A 49 10.94 10.42 -3.97
N LEU A 50 12.11 9.93 -3.58
CA LEU A 50 12.60 10.09 -2.21
C LEU A 50 12.92 11.53 -1.86
N ASN A 51 13.44 12.33 -2.80
CA ASN A 51 13.65 13.77 -2.59
C ASN A 51 12.32 14.49 -2.35
N LEU A 52 11.31 14.20 -3.15
CA LEU A 52 9.96 14.77 -3.01
C LEU A 52 9.31 14.34 -1.69
N ALA A 53 9.39 13.06 -1.31
CA ALA A 53 8.88 12.57 -0.04
C ALA A 53 9.55 13.27 1.15
N LYS A 54 10.88 13.41 1.13
CA LYS A 54 11.64 14.10 2.16
C LYS A 54 11.25 15.57 2.30
N GLN A 55 11.12 16.29 1.19
CA GLN A 55 10.71 17.70 1.17
C GLN A 55 9.31 17.92 1.75
N ASN A 56 8.41 16.95 1.57
CA ASN A 56 7.04 17.01 2.10
C ASN A 56 6.89 16.40 3.50
N GLY A 57 7.95 15.85 4.10
CA GLY A 57 7.90 15.20 5.41
C GLY A 57 7.06 13.92 5.43
N VAL A 58 6.93 13.24 4.29
CA VAL A 58 6.14 12.02 4.11
C VAL A 58 7.00 10.79 4.34
N CYS A 59 6.49 9.81 5.09
CA CYS A 59 7.18 8.56 5.35
C CYS A 59 7.20 7.68 4.10
N ILE A 60 8.28 6.90 3.94
CA ILE A 60 8.46 6.01 2.79
C ILE A 60 8.34 4.54 3.17
N GLY A 61 7.79 3.74 2.27
CA GLY A 61 7.79 2.28 2.31
C GLY A 61 8.30 1.68 1.03
N ALA A 62 8.80 0.46 1.10
CA ALA A 62 9.18 -0.31 -0.07
C ALA A 62 7.95 -0.93 -0.73
N HIS A 63 7.86 -0.82 -2.07
CA HIS A 63 6.75 -1.33 -2.86
C HIS A 63 7.21 -2.36 -3.90
N PRO A 64 7.69 -3.54 -3.44
CA PRO A 64 8.21 -4.56 -4.34
C PRO A 64 7.12 -5.36 -5.03
N SER A 65 7.46 -5.89 -6.19
CA SER A 65 6.58 -6.70 -7.03
C SER A 65 7.31 -7.89 -7.66
N TYR A 66 6.58 -8.65 -8.44
CA TYR A 66 7.16 -9.57 -9.41
C TYR A 66 7.99 -8.82 -10.46
N PRO A 67 9.01 -9.47 -11.07
CA PRO A 67 9.80 -8.89 -12.16
C PRO A 67 8.98 -8.86 -13.47
N ASP A 68 8.00 -7.99 -13.52
CA ASP A 68 6.99 -7.88 -14.57
C ASP A 68 6.77 -6.45 -15.02
N LEU A 69 7.81 -5.83 -15.57
CA LEU A 69 7.74 -4.44 -16.04
C LEU A 69 6.66 -4.24 -17.11
N LEU A 70 6.56 -5.17 -18.09
CA LEU A 70 5.57 -5.10 -19.17
C LEU A 70 4.12 -5.26 -18.66
N GLY A 71 3.90 -6.05 -17.62
CA GLY A 71 2.58 -6.26 -17.03
C GLY A 71 2.33 -5.36 -15.82
N PHE A 72 3.25 -4.45 -15.52
CA PHE A 72 3.16 -3.55 -14.36
C PHE A 72 2.95 -4.32 -13.05
N GLY A 73 3.60 -5.49 -12.89
CA GLY A 73 3.45 -6.33 -11.72
C GLY A 73 2.04 -6.89 -11.49
N ARG A 74 1.14 -6.84 -12.49
CA ARG A 74 -0.27 -7.24 -12.35
C ARG A 74 -0.60 -8.62 -12.92
N ARG A 75 0.40 -9.32 -13.47
CA ARG A 75 0.26 -10.71 -13.92
C ARG A 75 0.69 -11.65 -12.79
N ASN A 76 -0.15 -12.63 -12.48
CA ASN A 76 0.20 -13.65 -11.50
C ASN A 76 1.40 -14.46 -11.99
N MET A 77 2.37 -14.70 -11.11
CA MET A 77 3.53 -15.52 -11.36
C MET A 77 3.63 -16.62 -10.29
N GLN A 78 3.92 -17.84 -10.72
CA GLN A 78 4.26 -18.92 -9.79
C GLN A 78 5.75 -18.89 -9.52
N ILE A 79 6.13 -18.65 -8.28
CA ILE A 79 7.50 -18.60 -7.81
C ILE A 79 7.64 -19.42 -6.53
N SER A 80 8.82 -19.91 -6.28
CA SER A 80 9.15 -20.61 -5.03
C SER A 80 9.20 -19.65 -3.83
N PHE A 81 9.19 -20.20 -2.63
CA PHE A 81 9.39 -19.46 -1.39
C PHE A 81 10.69 -18.62 -1.42
N GLU A 82 11.80 -19.27 -1.83
CA GLU A 82 13.11 -18.60 -1.89
C GLU A 82 13.15 -17.49 -2.95
N GLU A 83 12.51 -17.68 -4.10
CA GLU A 83 12.41 -16.62 -5.11
C GLU A 83 11.61 -15.43 -4.58
N ALA A 84 10.46 -15.67 -3.94
CA ALA A 84 9.64 -14.61 -3.36
C ALA A 84 10.41 -13.81 -2.31
N LYS A 85 11.08 -14.50 -1.39
CA LYS A 85 11.95 -13.91 -0.37
C LYS A 85 13.07 -13.08 -1.01
N ASN A 86 13.77 -13.65 -1.98
CA ASN A 86 14.91 -12.98 -2.61
C ASN A 86 14.47 -11.78 -3.46
N TYR A 87 13.34 -11.85 -4.15
CA TYR A 87 12.79 -10.71 -4.91
C TYR A 87 12.41 -9.56 -3.98
N ALA A 88 11.79 -9.87 -2.85
CA ALA A 88 11.45 -8.86 -1.85
C ALA A 88 12.70 -8.23 -1.23
N LEU A 89 13.67 -9.05 -0.84
CA LEU A 89 14.92 -8.60 -0.22
C LEU A 89 15.75 -7.74 -1.17
N TYR A 90 15.87 -8.14 -2.44
CA TYR A 90 16.60 -7.38 -3.46
C TYR A 90 16.02 -5.98 -3.63
N GLN A 91 14.70 -5.87 -3.79
CA GLN A 91 14.00 -4.62 -4.00
C GLN A 91 14.04 -3.73 -2.75
N LEU A 92 13.87 -4.32 -1.56
CA LEU A 92 14.00 -3.62 -0.29
C LEU A 92 15.42 -3.05 -0.11
N GLY A 93 16.45 -3.85 -0.42
CA GLY A 93 17.85 -3.44 -0.38
C GLY A 93 18.16 -2.31 -1.37
N ALA A 94 17.58 -2.36 -2.58
CA ALA A 94 17.73 -1.29 -3.57
C ALA A 94 17.20 0.04 -3.02
N LEU A 95 15.94 0.07 -2.53
CA LEU A 95 15.35 1.28 -1.94
C LEU A 95 16.14 1.76 -0.71
N PHE A 96 16.60 0.82 0.13
CA PHE A 96 17.36 1.15 1.33
C PHE A 96 18.65 1.91 1.01
N GLY A 97 19.36 1.54 -0.06
CA GLY A 97 20.57 2.24 -0.48
C GLY A 97 20.32 3.74 -0.71
N PHE A 98 19.26 4.07 -1.45
CA PHE A 98 18.84 5.46 -1.70
C PHE A 98 18.32 6.15 -0.44
N ALA A 99 17.49 5.48 0.35
CA ALA A 99 16.96 6.04 1.59
C ALA A 99 18.08 6.40 2.57
N LYS A 100 19.03 5.49 2.77
CA LYS A 100 20.22 5.71 3.62
C LYS A 100 21.07 6.89 3.16
N ALA A 101 21.31 7.01 1.85
CA ALA A 101 22.07 8.12 1.28
C ALA A 101 21.41 9.49 1.53
N LYS A 102 20.09 9.51 1.68
CA LYS A 102 19.30 10.71 1.98
C LYS A 102 19.00 10.90 3.48
N GLY A 103 19.48 10.03 4.36
CA GLY A 103 19.20 10.04 5.80
C GLY A 103 17.73 9.77 6.12
N MET A 104 17.03 9.00 5.26
CA MET A 104 15.65 8.56 5.46
C MET A 104 15.61 7.12 5.98
N LYS A 105 14.52 6.76 6.66
CA LYS A 105 14.22 5.39 7.10
C LYS A 105 13.06 4.82 6.29
N ILE A 106 13.12 3.54 5.96
CA ILE A 106 11.97 2.81 5.41
C ILE A 106 11.03 2.48 6.58
N GLN A 107 9.85 3.06 6.59
CA GLN A 107 8.84 2.85 7.63
C GLN A 107 8.15 1.49 7.48
N HIS A 108 7.78 1.14 6.23
CA HIS A 108 6.95 -0.03 5.97
C HIS A 108 7.33 -0.74 4.67
N PHE A 109 6.80 -1.94 4.53
CA PHE A 109 6.85 -2.77 3.33
C PHE A 109 5.43 -3.08 2.89
N LYS A 110 5.12 -2.83 1.64
CA LYS A 110 3.84 -3.13 1.01
C LYS A 110 4.08 -3.76 -0.37
N ALA A 111 3.70 -5.00 -0.57
CA ALA A 111 3.80 -5.63 -1.89
C ALA A 111 2.90 -4.92 -2.92
N HIS A 112 3.30 -4.93 -4.20
CA HIS A 112 2.52 -4.35 -5.30
C HIS A 112 1.70 -5.41 -6.05
N GLY A 113 0.55 -5.01 -6.55
CA GLY A 113 -0.19 -5.65 -7.64
C GLY A 113 -0.52 -7.13 -7.41
N ALA A 114 -0.08 -8.00 -8.33
CA ALA A 114 -0.35 -9.43 -8.25
C ALA A 114 0.32 -10.08 -7.05
N LEU A 115 1.54 -9.67 -6.69
CA LEU A 115 2.24 -10.16 -5.51
C LEU A 115 1.44 -9.90 -4.24
N TYR A 116 0.88 -8.70 -4.09
CA TYR A 116 0.01 -8.33 -2.97
C TYR A 116 -1.25 -9.20 -2.90
N ASN A 117 -1.98 -9.31 -4.02
CA ASN A 117 -3.24 -10.05 -4.07
C ASN A 117 -3.04 -11.55 -3.84
N MET A 118 -1.96 -12.13 -4.39
CA MET A 118 -1.63 -13.54 -4.17
C MET A 118 -1.20 -13.79 -2.71
N ALA A 119 -0.35 -12.93 -2.14
CA ALA A 119 0.06 -13.05 -0.73
C ALA A 119 -1.10 -12.82 0.26
N ALA A 120 -2.18 -12.14 -0.15
CA ALA A 120 -3.37 -11.99 0.68
C ALA A 120 -4.09 -13.32 0.96
N ILE A 121 -3.96 -14.32 0.08
CA ILE A 121 -4.63 -15.63 0.18
C ILE A 121 -3.67 -16.81 0.32
N ASP A 122 -2.39 -16.65 -0.04
CA ASP A 122 -1.36 -17.68 0.03
C ASP A 122 -0.45 -17.46 1.26
N GLU A 123 -0.62 -18.31 2.29
CA GLU A 123 0.16 -18.20 3.53
C GLU A 123 1.66 -18.44 3.29
N ASN A 124 2.03 -19.31 2.35
CA ASN A 124 3.44 -19.61 2.08
C ASN A 124 4.13 -18.44 1.40
N LEU A 125 3.47 -17.81 0.42
CA LEU A 125 3.96 -16.59 -0.21
C LEU A 125 4.05 -15.43 0.80
N ALA A 126 3.01 -15.24 1.62
CA ALA A 126 3.01 -14.24 2.68
C ALA A 126 4.17 -14.45 3.68
N LEU A 127 4.43 -15.70 4.08
CA LEU A 127 5.57 -16.03 4.95
C LEU A 127 6.92 -15.70 4.31
N ALA A 128 7.09 -15.96 3.01
CA ALA A 128 8.32 -15.63 2.30
C ALA A 128 8.61 -14.12 2.31
N LEU A 129 7.57 -13.31 2.07
CA LEU A 129 7.68 -11.85 2.13
C LEU A 129 7.99 -11.36 3.56
N CYS A 130 7.30 -11.91 4.56
CA CYS A 130 7.57 -11.58 5.97
C CYS A 130 8.98 -12.02 6.40
N GLU A 131 9.48 -13.15 5.92
CA GLU A 131 10.86 -13.60 6.16
C GLU A 131 11.89 -12.62 5.59
N ALA A 132 11.64 -12.11 4.36
CA ALA A 132 12.52 -11.11 3.75
C ALA A 132 12.58 -9.84 4.61
N VAL A 133 11.43 -9.35 5.06
CA VAL A 133 11.36 -8.13 5.91
C VAL A 133 12.02 -8.36 7.25
N ALA A 134 11.70 -9.46 7.96
CA ALA A 134 12.26 -9.77 9.27
C ALA A 134 13.78 -9.96 9.23
N SER A 135 14.30 -10.59 8.16
CA SER A 135 15.75 -10.78 7.98
C SER A 135 16.48 -9.48 7.63
N PHE A 136 15.79 -8.50 7.08
CA PHE A 136 16.37 -7.21 6.71
C PHE A 136 16.34 -6.22 7.89
N ASP A 137 15.15 -5.95 8.44
CA ASP A 137 14.94 -5.11 9.62
C ASP A 137 13.55 -5.40 10.23
N GLU A 138 13.53 -5.96 11.43
CA GLU A 138 12.29 -6.30 12.17
C GLU A 138 11.46 -5.09 12.59
N ASN A 139 12.04 -3.89 12.54
CA ASN A 139 11.34 -2.65 12.84
C ASN A 139 10.49 -2.12 11.67
N ILE A 140 10.65 -2.68 10.47
CA ILE A 140 9.81 -2.33 9.33
C ILE A 140 8.39 -2.87 9.55
N ILE A 141 7.39 -2.01 9.41
CA ILE A 141 5.98 -2.37 9.52
C ILE A 141 5.55 -3.11 8.25
N PHE A 142 4.95 -4.28 8.37
CA PHE A 142 4.36 -4.96 7.22
C PHE A 142 2.96 -4.40 6.97
N LEU A 143 2.78 -3.66 5.87
CA LEU A 143 1.50 -3.10 5.45
C LEU A 143 0.83 -4.05 4.44
N GLY A 144 -0.31 -4.58 4.79
CA GLY A 144 -1.01 -5.54 3.95
C GLY A 144 -2.53 -5.54 4.15
N LEU A 145 -3.22 -6.25 3.27
CA LEU A 145 -4.69 -6.30 3.27
C LEU A 145 -5.22 -6.76 4.62
N SER A 146 -6.19 -6.03 5.15
CA SER A 146 -6.84 -6.36 6.41
C SER A 146 -7.41 -7.78 6.41
N ASN A 147 -7.21 -8.51 7.51
CA ASN A 147 -7.67 -9.89 7.72
C ASN A 147 -7.15 -10.94 6.72
N SER A 148 -6.06 -10.65 6.01
CA SER A 148 -5.47 -11.55 5.01
C SER A 148 -4.47 -12.56 5.61
N ALA A 149 -3.97 -13.46 4.75
CA ALA A 149 -2.88 -14.37 5.11
C ALA A 149 -1.59 -13.61 5.51
N MET A 150 -1.37 -12.41 4.97
CA MET A 150 -0.25 -11.55 5.33
C MET A 150 -0.26 -11.15 6.81
N ASN A 151 -1.45 -10.90 7.40
CA ASN A 151 -1.58 -10.58 8.82
C ASN A 151 -1.11 -11.77 9.69
N LYS A 152 -1.55 -12.99 9.34
CA LYS A 152 -1.15 -14.21 10.05
C LYS A 152 0.35 -14.47 9.93
N ALA A 153 0.91 -14.26 8.72
CA ALA A 153 2.33 -14.44 8.44
C ALA A 153 3.21 -13.44 9.23
N ALA A 154 2.83 -12.17 9.22
CA ALA A 154 3.53 -11.12 9.98
C ALA A 154 3.54 -11.43 11.48
N LYS A 155 2.39 -11.80 12.06
CA LYS A 155 2.29 -12.23 13.46
C LYS A 155 3.19 -13.43 13.77
N LYS A 156 3.24 -14.42 12.87
CA LYS A 156 4.10 -15.60 13.01
C LYS A 156 5.60 -15.26 13.00
N LYS A 157 5.98 -14.18 12.29
CA LYS A 157 7.37 -13.69 12.22
C LYS A 157 7.70 -12.60 13.25
N GLY A 158 6.75 -12.21 14.11
CA GLY A 158 6.95 -11.17 15.12
C GLY A 158 7.00 -9.75 14.55
N LEU A 159 6.58 -9.55 13.29
CA LEU A 159 6.55 -8.22 12.67
C LEU A 159 5.33 -7.42 13.11
N ARG A 160 5.51 -6.10 13.25
CA ARG A 160 4.38 -5.17 13.34
C ARG A 160 3.60 -5.20 12.04
N TYR A 161 2.29 -5.25 12.13
CA TYR A 161 1.39 -5.32 10.98
C TYR A 161 0.40 -4.16 10.98
N ALA A 162 0.31 -3.46 9.85
CA ALA A 162 -0.72 -2.47 9.60
C ALA A 162 -1.76 -3.02 8.62
N ASN A 163 -3.04 -2.89 8.98
CA ASN A 163 -4.16 -3.34 8.19
C ASN A 163 -4.51 -2.29 7.14
N GLU A 164 -4.25 -2.60 5.87
CA GLU A 164 -4.60 -1.74 4.76
C GLU A 164 -6.03 -1.97 4.29
N VAL A 165 -6.71 -0.89 3.97
CA VAL A 165 -7.98 -0.88 3.26
C VAL A 165 -7.93 0.09 2.07
N PHE A 166 -8.87 -0.08 1.13
CA PHE A 166 -8.91 0.69 -0.11
C PHE A 166 -10.17 1.55 -0.17
N ALA A 167 -10.00 2.83 -0.45
CA ALA A 167 -11.11 3.78 -0.54
C ALA A 167 -12.03 3.47 -1.74
N ASP A 168 -11.45 3.10 -2.87
CA ASP A 168 -12.08 2.99 -4.18
C ASP A 168 -12.33 1.54 -4.65
N ARG A 169 -12.12 0.54 -3.76
CA ARG A 169 -12.25 -0.88 -4.12
C ARG A 169 -13.42 -1.57 -3.43
N ALA A 170 -14.10 -2.45 -4.16
CA ALA A 170 -15.06 -3.36 -3.59
C ALA A 170 -14.38 -4.60 -2.97
N TYR A 171 -15.05 -5.19 -1.98
CA TYR A 171 -14.60 -6.38 -1.27
C TYR A 171 -15.53 -7.56 -1.52
N ASN A 172 -14.98 -8.76 -1.58
CA ASN A 172 -15.72 -10.02 -1.53
C ASN A 172 -16.19 -10.31 -0.09
N ASP A 173 -17.04 -11.30 0.09
CA ASP A 173 -17.59 -11.69 1.40
C ASP A 173 -16.54 -12.25 2.38
N ASP A 174 -15.38 -12.64 1.88
CA ASP A 174 -14.23 -13.13 2.63
C ASP A 174 -13.20 -12.04 2.96
N GLY A 175 -13.46 -10.78 2.55
CA GLY A 175 -12.57 -9.63 2.77
C GLY A 175 -11.47 -9.46 1.72
N THR A 176 -11.40 -10.32 0.71
CA THR A 176 -10.49 -10.11 -0.43
C THR A 176 -11.01 -9.02 -1.37
N LEU A 177 -10.12 -8.42 -2.17
CA LEU A 177 -10.52 -7.42 -3.15
C LEU A 177 -11.20 -8.07 -4.35
N VAL A 178 -12.31 -7.49 -4.82
CA VAL A 178 -12.96 -7.90 -6.06
C VAL A 178 -12.01 -7.70 -7.23
N SER A 179 -11.92 -8.69 -8.13
CA SER A 179 -11.07 -8.60 -9.31
C SER A 179 -11.42 -7.36 -10.16
N ARG A 180 -10.42 -6.56 -10.54
CA ARG A 180 -10.63 -5.34 -11.38
C ARG A 180 -11.29 -5.63 -12.73
N LYS A 181 -11.36 -6.90 -13.15
CA LYS A 181 -12.03 -7.34 -14.39
C LYS A 181 -13.55 -7.45 -14.24
N LEU A 182 -14.05 -7.43 -13.02
CA LEU A 182 -15.49 -7.57 -12.72
C LEU A 182 -16.15 -6.19 -12.59
N GLU A 183 -17.39 -6.10 -13.03
CA GLU A 183 -18.23 -4.91 -12.82
C GLU A 183 -18.42 -4.67 -11.31
N GLY A 184 -18.42 -3.39 -10.90
CA GLY A 184 -18.54 -3.01 -9.49
C GLY A 184 -17.27 -3.18 -8.65
N ALA A 185 -16.15 -3.64 -9.23
CA ALA A 185 -14.88 -3.76 -8.51
C ALA A 185 -14.28 -2.42 -8.08
N LEU A 186 -14.61 -1.34 -8.83
CA LEU A 186 -14.19 0.02 -8.53
C LEU A 186 -15.39 0.86 -8.10
N ILE A 187 -15.20 1.68 -7.08
CA ILE A 187 -16.22 2.59 -6.55
C ILE A 187 -15.93 3.98 -7.11
N HIS A 188 -16.76 4.42 -8.04
CA HIS A 188 -16.63 5.71 -8.72
C HIS A 188 -17.38 6.84 -8.01
N ASP A 189 -18.32 6.51 -7.15
CA ASP A 189 -19.04 7.50 -6.33
C ASP A 189 -18.17 7.90 -5.14
N GLU A 190 -17.64 9.12 -5.19
CA GLU A 190 -16.75 9.67 -4.17
C GLU A 190 -17.43 9.76 -2.79
N ASN A 191 -18.72 10.11 -2.73
CA ASN A 191 -19.46 10.23 -1.48
C ASN A 191 -19.67 8.86 -0.82
N LEU A 192 -19.96 7.85 -1.63
CA LEU A 192 -20.06 6.46 -1.16
C LEU A 192 -18.70 5.98 -0.64
N ALA A 193 -17.62 6.21 -1.39
CA ALA A 193 -16.28 5.80 -1.00
C ALA A 193 -15.84 6.48 0.32
N ILE A 194 -16.09 7.78 0.50
CA ILE A 194 -15.79 8.51 1.74
C ILE A 194 -16.59 7.93 2.93
N LYS A 195 -17.89 7.68 2.77
CA LYS A 195 -18.71 7.05 3.81
C LYS A 195 -18.18 5.68 4.20
N ARG A 196 -17.76 4.87 3.21
CA ARG A 196 -17.15 3.54 3.44
C ARG A 196 -15.84 3.65 4.23
N VAL A 197 -14.96 4.58 3.87
CA VAL A 197 -13.70 4.84 4.58
C VAL A 197 -13.96 5.19 6.04
N ILE A 198 -14.88 6.12 6.31
CA ILE A 198 -15.25 6.51 7.68
C ILE A 198 -15.79 5.32 8.47
N LYS A 199 -16.66 4.50 7.86
CA LYS A 199 -17.20 3.28 8.47
C LYS A 199 -16.09 2.26 8.79
N MET A 200 -15.16 2.02 7.87
CA MET A 200 -14.02 1.12 8.09
C MET A 200 -13.15 1.57 9.27
N ILE A 201 -12.93 2.88 9.41
CA ILE A 201 -12.12 3.42 10.52
C ILE A 201 -12.86 3.36 11.86
N LYS A 202 -14.13 3.78 11.91
CA LYS A 202 -14.87 3.94 13.17
C LYS A 202 -15.49 2.63 13.66
N GLU A 203 -15.97 1.81 12.75
CA GLU A 203 -16.74 0.60 13.05
C GLU A 203 -15.97 -0.68 12.76
N SER A 204 -14.81 -0.59 12.09
CA SER A 204 -14.04 -1.74 11.60
C SER A 204 -14.89 -2.67 10.72
N LYS A 205 -15.75 -2.09 9.86
CA LYS A 205 -16.69 -2.81 9.01
C LYS A 205 -16.79 -2.22 7.61
N VAL A 206 -17.08 -3.07 6.63
CA VAL A 206 -17.40 -2.67 5.27
C VAL A 206 -18.49 -3.58 4.68
N THR A 207 -19.30 -3.05 3.77
CA THR A 207 -20.27 -3.84 3.02
C THR A 207 -19.58 -4.43 1.78
N SER A 208 -19.65 -5.76 1.62
CA SER A 208 -19.13 -6.47 0.44
C SER A 208 -19.95 -6.16 -0.82
N ILE A 209 -19.45 -6.61 -1.97
CA ILE A 209 -20.16 -6.46 -3.26
C ILE A 209 -21.52 -7.19 -3.27
N ASN A 210 -21.68 -8.24 -2.46
CA ASN A 210 -22.92 -8.99 -2.31
C ASN A 210 -23.86 -8.44 -1.20
N GLY A 211 -23.52 -7.30 -0.59
CA GLY A 211 -24.34 -6.66 0.45
C GLY A 211 -24.11 -7.20 1.87
N LYS A 212 -23.16 -8.13 2.06
CA LYS A 212 -22.84 -8.67 3.38
C LYS A 212 -21.94 -7.70 4.14
N GLU A 213 -22.22 -7.47 5.41
CA GLU A 213 -21.32 -6.73 6.29
C GLU A 213 -20.18 -7.64 6.76
N ILE A 214 -18.93 -7.19 6.58
CA ILE A 214 -17.72 -7.92 6.97
C ILE A 214 -16.85 -7.05 7.88
N ASP A 215 -16.17 -7.68 8.83
CA ASP A 215 -15.23 -7.01 9.71
C ASP A 215 -13.92 -6.70 8.97
N LEU A 216 -13.45 -5.46 9.11
CA LEU A 216 -12.27 -4.99 8.38
C LEU A 216 -11.59 -3.84 9.14
N LYS A 217 -10.50 -4.12 9.84
CA LYS A 217 -9.72 -3.09 10.54
C LYS A 217 -8.99 -2.19 9.54
N ALA A 218 -9.03 -0.87 9.75
CA ALA A 218 -8.34 0.11 8.93
C ALA A 218 -7.25 0.84 9.73
N ASP A 219 -5.99 0.47 9.53
CA ASP A 219 -4.83 1.20 10.04
C ASP A 219 -4.28 2.17 8.97
N SER A 220 -4.38 1.80 7.69
CA SER A 220 -3.98 2.63 6.56
C SER A 220 -5.01 2.56 5.43
N ILE A 221 -5.26 3.70 4.79
CA ILE A 221 -6.14 3.83 3.63
C ILE A 221 -5.29 4.04 2.39
N CYS A 222 -5.36 3.11 1.44
CA CYS A 222 -4.76 3.29 0.13
C CYS A 222 -5.61 4.23 -0.72
N VAL A 223 -4.96 5.25 -1.29
CA VAL A 223 -5.53 6.19 -2.24
C VAL A 223 -4.64 6.28 -3.48
N HIS A 224 -5.24 6.55 -4.62
CA HIS A 224 -4.54 6.68 -5.88
C HIS A 224 -4.49 8.15 -6.33
N GLY A 225 -3.39 8.56 -6.96
CA GLY A 225 -3.16 9.90 -7.48
C GLY A 225 -2.91 9.93 -8.99
N ASP A 226 -3.48 8.98 -9.75
CA ASP A 226 -3.14 8.73 -11.15
C ASP A 226 -3.59 9.85 -12.10
N ASN A 227 -4.51 10.71 -11.67
CA ASN A 227 -5.05 11.81 -12.46
C ASN A 227 -5.71 12.89 -11.58
N ALA A 228 -6.10 14.01 -12.19
CA ALA A 228 -6.70 15.13 -11.48
C ALA A 228 -7.96 14.77 -10.67
N LYS A 229 -8.81 13.85 -11.17
CA LYS A 229 -10.00 13.39 -10.43
C LYS A 229 -9.59 12.60 -9.17
N ALA A 230 -8.61 11.71 -9.30
CA ALA A 230 -8.09 10.95 -8.16
C ALA A 230 -7.51 11.90 -7.10
N LEU A 231 -6.78 12.92 -7.50
CA LEU A 231 -6.25 13.94 -6.59
C LEU A 231 -7.35 14.71 -5.85
N GLU A 232 -8.40 15.16 -6.55
CA GLU A 232 -9.56 15.81 -5.93
C GLU A 232 -10.28 14.88 -4.93
N PHE A 233 -10.38 13.60 -5.25
CA PHE A 233 -10.95 12.61 -4.35
C PHE A 233 -10.12 12.46 -3.07
N VAL A 234 -8.79 12.41 -3.16
CA VAL A 234 -7.90 12.35 -1.98
C VAL A 234 -8.06 13.59 -1.10
N LYS A 235 -8.16 14.79 -1.69
CA LYS A 235 -8.47 16.03 -0.94
C LYS A 235 -9.78 15.91 -0.16
N LYS A 236 -10.85 15.43 -0.81
CA LYS A 236 -12.15 15.23 -0.17
C LYS A 236 -12.09 14.21 0.96
N ILE A 237 -11.35 13.10 0.79
CA ILE A 237 -11.12 12.13 1.87
C ILE A 237 -10.47 12.84 3.06
N LYS A 238 -9.35 13.54 2.85
CA LYS A 238 -8.62 14.25 3.90
C LYS A 238 -9.50 15.25 4.67
N GLU A 239 -10.29 16.05 3.95
CA GLU A 239 -11.21 17.02 4.55
C GLU A 239 -12.32 16.36 5.39
N ASN A 240 -12.90 15.25 4.90
CA ASN A 240 -13.95 14.54 5.61
C ASN A 240 -13.39 13.81 6.84
N LEU A 241 -12.22 13.20 6.76
CA LEU A 241 -11.56 12.61 7.93
C LEU A 241 -11.32 13.67 9.03
N LYS A 242 -10.89 14.87 8.63
CA LYS A 242 -10.72 15.99 9.59
C LYS A 242 -12.05 16.41 10.25
N LYS A 243 -13.16 16.51 9.47
CA LYS A 243 -14.50 16.81 10.00
C LYS A 243 -14.97 15.76 11.01
N GLU A 244 -14.62 14.49 10.75
CA GLU A 244 -14.96 13.35 11.60
C GLU A 244 -14.00 13.15 12.79
N GLN A 245 -13.09 14.11 13.03
CA GLN A 245 -12.07 14.10 14.09
C GLN A 245 -11.15 12.87 14.03
N ILE A 246 -10.87 12.38 12.82
CA ILE A 246 -9.91 11.32 12.55
C ILE A 246 -8.57 11.97 12.22
N GLN A 247 -7.54 11.63 12.98
CA GLN A 247 -6.18 12.15 12.77
C GLN A 247 -5.46 11.34 11.68
N ILE A 248 -5.01 12.01 10.63
CA ILE A 248 -4.11 11.42 9.62
C ILE A 248 -2.68 11.55 10.13
N CYS A 249 -1.96 10.44 10.23
CA CYS A 249 -0.55 10.41 10.63
C CYS A 249 0.12 9.12 10.15
N ALA A 250 1.44 9.15 10.05
CA ALA A 250 2.22 7.99 9.62
C ALA A 250 2.08 6.80 10.59
N LEU A 251 2.22 5.57 10.08
CA LEU A 251 2.03 4.32 10.82
C LEU A 251 2.89 4.24 12.09
N GLU A 252 4.14 4.66 12.02
CA GLU A 252 5.06 4.62 13.17
C GLU A 252 4.59 5.39 14.41
N ASN A 253 3.59 6.26 14.26
CA ASN A 253 3.04 7.05 15.35
C ASN A 253 1.93 6.33 16.14
N PHE A 254 1.51 5.09 15.73
CA PHE A 254 0.42 4.39 16.41
C PHE A 254 0.37 2.86 16.21
N ILE A 255 1.26 2.25 15.38
CA ILE A 255 1.41 0.80 15.19
C ILE A 255 2.57 0.22 16.01
#